data_d2d891966545492922c4a10193b54965
#
_entry.id   d2d891966545492922c4a10193b54965
#
_cell.length_a   1.000
_cell.length_b   1.000
_cell.length_c   1.000
_cell.angle_alpha   90.00
_cell.angle_beta   90.00
_cell.angle_gamma   90.00
#
_symmetry.space_group_name_H-M   'P 1'
#
loop_
_entity.id
_entity.type
_entity.pdbx_description
1 polymer ?
#
loop_
_entity_poly.entity_id
_entity_poly.type
_entity_poly.pdbx_seq_one_letter_code
_entity_poly.pdbx_strand_id
1 'polypeptide(L)'
;MLLDRTIAPDFKIIHTVNLPEPQTHTLDNGIALHVINIGEQPVVRLECIFEAGNWYESEVAASYFAVKMLPEGVEGLASQEISEAFDRLGAFTEMTHTSDRAGIVVYCLSRFLPEVLPLVQKLIRQATFPEKEFQELKNITIQNLKVNKEKTAYVATTEFRARLFGAEHPYGQSQSESGIEALGIDAVLAHYDRLIRNRKFTVVLAGQVSQASVAQVNAALGQDTLDTDATALSYDASVAYQGDEVVVERTDSVQSSIRMGRVLFNRHHEDYFKMLVTNEILGGYFGSRLMKNIREEKGLTYGISSHLVTLRNAGYLMIGTDVKKEFTQQTIDEIKKEIYRLQTEPVSAEELQTVKSFMAGEFAGSLNTAFEVADRRKVLLLDNLPANFFNQYIECIHATTAGDVMAMANTYLRPEDMVTVVAGGK
;
A
#
# COMPACT_ATOMS: atom_id res chain seq x y z
N MET A 1 5.65 38.01 21.87
CA MET A 1 7.07 37.68 21.82
C MET A 1 7.45 37.58 20.36
N LEU A 2 8.29 38.46 19.85
CA LEU A 2 8.78 38.33 18.46
C LEU A 2 9.79 37.17 18.41
N LEU A 3 9.53 36.19 17.58
CA LEU A 3 10.44 35.05 17.37
C LEU A 3 11.70 35.59 16.65
N ASP A 4 12.86 35.38 17.25
CA ASP A 4 14.13 35.62 16.59
C ASP A 4 14.43 34.48 15.61
N ARG A 5 14.26 34.71 14.32
CA ARG A 5 14.45 33.72 13.26
C ARG A 5 15.93 33.43 12.95
N THR A 6 16.86 34.09 13.58
CA THR A 6 18.30 33.83 13.46
C THR A 6 18.75 32.70 14.40
N ILE A 7 17.92 32.35 15.40
CA ILE A 7 18.19 31.27 16.36
C ILE A 7 17.37 30.05 15.94
N ALA A 8 18.05 28.94 15.62
CA ALA A 8 17.37 27.68 15.36
C ALA A 8 16.63 27.22 16.62
N PRO A 9 15.43 26.65 16.50
CA PRO A 9 14.73 26.05 17.65
C PRO A 9 15.52 24.87 18.23
N ASP A 10 15.38 24.65 19.53
CA ASP A 10 16.00 23.53 20.20
C ASP A 10 15.58 22.20 19.56
N PHE A 11 16.56 21.38 19.25
CA PHE A 11 16.34 20.04 18.73
C PHE A 11 15.87 19.11 19.85
N LYS A 12 14.72 18.47 19.65
CA LYS A 12 14.17 17.48 20.59
C LYS A 12 14.15 16.11 19.96
N ILE A 13 14.74 15.13 20.63
CA ILE A 13 14.69 13.73 20.23
C ILE A 13 13.34 13.14 20.65
N ILE A 14 12.64 12.51 19.70
CA ILE A 14 11.39 11.81 19.95
C ILE A 14 11.72 10.39 20.41
N HIS A 15 11.48 10.08 21.68
CA HIS A 15 11.75 8.76 22.28
C HIS A 15 10.53 7.85 22.30
N THR A 16 9.34 8.42 22.33
CA THR A 16 8.08 7.68 22.42
C THR A 16 7.02 8.35 21.56
N VAL A 17 6.16 7.56 20.97
CA VAL A 17 4.98 8.05 20.26
C VAL A 17 3.76 7.37 20.86
N ASN A 18 2.81 8.19 21.30
CA ASN A 18 1.54 7.69 21.79
C ASN A 18 0.56 7.56 20.63
N LEU A 19 0.35 6.32 20.18
CA LEU A 19 -0.66 6.01 19.18
C LEU A 19 -1.96 5.65 19.95
N PRO A 20 -3.02 6.47 19.90
CA PRO A 20 -4.28 6.21 20.59
C PRO A 20 -4.86 4.85 20.20
N GLU A 21 -5.34 4.08 21.17
CA GLU A 21 -5.94 2.78 20.92
C GLU A 21 -7.37 2.92 20.38
N PRO A 22 -7.79 2.09 19.41
CA PRO A 22 -9.16 2.07 18.96
C PRO A 22 -10.08 1.47 20.03
N GLN A 23 -11.28 2.00 20.17
CA GLN A 23 -12.35 1.32 20.87
C GLN A 23 -12.91 0.23 19.95
N THR A 24 -12.80 -1.03 20.36
CA THR A 24 -13.28 -2.15 19.54
C THR A 24 -14.66 -2.60 20.04
N HIS A 25 -15.61 -2.65 19.11
CA HIS A 25 -16.95 -3.15 19.29
C HIS A 25 -17.16 -4.37 18.41
N THR A 26 -18.01 -5.30 18.85
CA THR A 26 -18.48 -6.39 18.02
C THR A 26 -19.93 -6.11 17.65
N LEU A 27 -20.23 -6.02 16.37
CA LEU A 27 -21.61 -5.86 15.88
C LEU A 27 -22.41 -7.15 16.11
N ASP A 28 -23.76 -7.06 16.05
CA ASP A 28 -24.65 -8.18 16.35
C ASP A 28 -24.36 -9.43 15.49
N ASN A 29 -23.88 -9.26 14.28
CA ASN A 29 -23.49 -10.36 13.37
C ASN A 29 -22.01 -10.77 13.50
N GLY A 30 -21.28 -10.24 14.49
CA GLY A 30 -19.90 -10.61 14.77
C GLY A 30 -18.83 -9.89 13.93
N ILE A 31 -19.22 -8.84 13.17
CA ILE A 31 -18.26 -7.93 12.52
C ILE A 31 -17.53 -7.10 13.56
N ALA A 32 -16.21 -6.97 13.44
CA ALA A 32 -15.43 -6.08 14.29
C ALA A 32 -15.51 -4.63 13.79
N LEU A 33 -15.91 -3.72 14.68
CA LEU A 33 -15.88 -2.27 14.46
C LEU A 33 -14.81 -1.64 15.33
N HIS A 34 -13.81 -1.02 14.72
CA HIS A 34 -12.73 -0.30 15.40
C HIS A 34 -12.97 1.21 15.27
N VAL A 35 -13.16 1.87 16.40
CA VAL A 35 -13.47 3.31 16.47
C VAL A 35 -12.25 4.09 16.94
N ILE A 36 -11.84 5.07 16.13
CA ILE A 36 -10.80 6.06 16.46
C ILE A 36 -11.48 7.43 16.58
N ASN A 37 -11.90 7.76 17.80
CA ASN A 37 -12.59 9.02 18.09
C ASN A 37 -11.58 10.09 18.50
N ILE A 38 -11.11 10.85 17.50
CA ILE A 38 -10.10 11.91 17.66
C ILE A 38 -10.46 13.08 16.74
N GLY A 39 -10.15 14.29 17.18
CA GLY A 39 -10.33 15.52 16.41
C GLY A 39 -11.64 16.22 16.73
N GLU A 40 -11.67 17.51 16.39
CA GLU A 40 -12.80 18.42 16.69
C GLU A 40 -13.67 18.70 15.45
N GLN A 41 -13.19 18.36 14.27
CA GLN A 41 -13.93 18.56 13.04
C GLN A 41 -15.06 17.54 12.91
N PRO A 42 -16.28 17.97 12.52
CA PRO A 42 -17.45 17.09 12.43
C PRO A 42 -17.43 16.24 11.15
N VAL A 43 -16.34 15.52 10.95
CA VAL A 43 -16.14 14.61 9.81
C VAL A 43 -15.81 13.20 10.31
N VAL A 44 -16.22 12.21 9.56
CA VAL A 44 -15.88 10.80 9.78
C VAL A 44 -15.42 10.16 8.49
N ARG A 45 -14.51 9.18 8.64
CA ARG A 45 -14.15 8.22 7.61
C ARG A 45 -14.60 6.83 8.05
N LEU A 46 -15.46 6.23 7.27
CA LEU A 46 -15.88 4.84 7.40
C LEU A 46 -15.13 3.99 6.38
N GLU A 47 -14.48 2.92 6.83
CA GLU A 47 -13.82 1.94 5.96
C GLU A 47 -14.42 0.55 6.20
N CYS A 48 -14.87 -0.11 5.14
CA CYS A 48 -15.26 -1.52 5.14
C CYS A 48 -14.20 -2.30 4.37
N ILE A 49 -13.45 -3.18 5.02
CA ILE A 49 -12.25 -3.83 4.49
C ILE A 49 -12.47 -5.33 4.40
N PHE A 50 -12.38 -5.87 3.18
CA PHE A 50 -12.60 -7.27 2.85
C PHE A 50 -11.29 -7.97 2.50
N GLU A 51 -11.10 -9.22 2.91
CA GLU A 51 -10.04 -10.11 2.43
C GLU A 51 -10.43 -10.64 1.03
N ALA A 52 -10.35 -9.75 0.04
CA ALA A 52 -10.91 -9.95 -1.29
C ALA A 52 -10.05 -9.34 -2.42
N GLY A 53 -8.73 -9.25 -2.21
CA GLY A 53 -7.78 -8.80 -3.23
C GLY A 53 -7.39 -9.90 -4.23
N ASN A 54 -6.34 -9.65 -5.04
CA ASN A 54 -5.82 -10.59 -6.04
C ASN A 54 -5.46 -11.96 -5.46
N TRP A 55 -5.05 -12.01 -4.19
CA TRP A 55 -4.71 -13.24 -3.49
C TRP A 55 -5.84 -14.27 -3.49
N TYR A 56 -7.07 -13.81 -3.61
CA TYR A 56 -8.28 -14.61 -3.49
C TYR A 56 -9.02 -14.79 -4.82
N GLU A 57 -8.55 -14.21 -5.92
CA GLU A 57 -9.25 -14.31 -7.21
C GLU A 57 -9.00 -15.65 -7.91
N SER A 58 -10.02 -16.14 -8.61
CA SER A 58 -9.94 -17.34 -9.45
C SER A 58 -9.56 -17.00 -10.89
N GLU A 59 -9.85 -15.80 -11.33
CA GLU A 59 -9.49 -15.25 -12.63
C GLU A 59 -8.86 -13.88 -12.44
N VAL A 60 -7.81 -13.59 -13.20
CA VAL A 60 -7.07 -12.32 -13.13
C VAL A 60 -8.02 -11.15 -13.38
N ALA A 61 -7.96 -10.15 -12.51
CA ALA A 61 -8.79 -8.95 -12.50
C ALA A 61 -10.22 -9.12 -11.93
N ALA A 62 -10.71 -10.33 -11.65
CA ALA A 62 -12.06 -10.51 -11.08
C ALA A 62 -12.24 -9.73 -9.76
N SER A 63 -11.22 -9.74 -8.90
CA SER A 63 -11.22 -9.00 -7.63
C SER A 63 -11.31 -7.48 -7.82
N TYR A 64 -10.58 -6.96 -8.79
CA TYR A 64 -10.60 -5.53 -9.13
C TYR A 64 -11.98 -5.11 -9.62
N PHE A 65 -12.54 -5.85 -10.59
CA PHE A 65 -13.87 -5.54 -11.12
C PHE A 65 -14.96 -5.72 -10.06
N ALA A 66 -14.86 -6.75 -9.21
CA ALA A 66 -15.85 -6.98 -8.16
C ALA A 66 -16.02 -5.78 -7.21
N VAL A 67 -14.93 -5.14 -6.79
CA VAL A 67 -15.03 -3.96 -5.91
C VAL A 67 -15.35 -2.69 -6.70
N LYS A 68 -14.80 -2.51 -7.90
CA LYS A 68 -15.05 -1.30 -8.71
C LYS A 68 -16.48 -1.21 -9.22
N MET A 69 -17.16 -2.34 -9.42
CA MET A 69 -18.54 -2.40 -9.87
C MET A 69 -19.58 -2.17 -8.76
N LEU A 70 -19.18 -2.15 -7.47
CA LEU A 70 -20.15 -1.95 -6.37
C LEU A 70 -21.02 -0.68 -6.53
N PRO A 71 -20.46 0.50 -6.90
CA PRO A 71 -21.25 1.72 -7.10
C PRO A 71 -21.93 1.81 -8.46
N GLU A 72 -21.73 0.85 -9.36
CA GLU A 72 -22.26 0.92 -10.72
C GLU A 72 -23.74 0.48 -10.83
N GLY A 73 -24.33 -0.01 -9.75
CA GLY A 73 -25.73 -0.34 -9.64
C GLY A 73 -26.04 -1.14 -8.39
N VAL A 74 -27.14 -0.82 -7.71
CA VAL A 74 -27.70 -1.62 -6.61
C VAL A 74 -29.18 -1.85 -6.84
N GLU A 75 -29.79 -2.77 -6.10
CA GLU A 75 -31.25 -2.99 -6.20
C GLU A 75 -32.00 -1.67 -6.04
N GLY A 76 -32.71 -1.27 -7.11
CA GLY A 76 -33.56 -0.08 -7.16
C GLY A 76 -32.84 1.24 -7.42
N LEU A 77 -31.51 1.27 -7.62
CA LEU A 77 -30.77 2.49 -7.97
C LEU A 77 -29.72 2.20 -9.04
N ALA A 78 -29.70 3.02 -10.09
CA ALA A 78 -28.65 3.02 -11.10
C ALA A 78 -27.40 3.76 -10.61
N SER A 79 -26.26 3.60 -11.30
CA SER A 79 -24.96 4.24 -10.97
C SER A 79 -25.08 5.74 -10.75
N GLN A 80 -25.76 6.45 -11.64
CA GLN A 80 -25.98 7.90 -11.51
C GLN A 80 -26.76 8.26 -10.24
N GLU A 81 -27.82 7.51 -9.91
CA GLU A 81 -28.65 7.77 -8.72
C GLU A 81 -27.89 7.51 -7.42
N ILE A 82 -26.98 6.51 -7.42
CA ILE A 82 -26.07 6.22 -6.31
C ILE A 82 -25.11 7.39 -6.12
N SER A 83 -24.44 7.85 -7.19
CA SER A 83 -23.54 9.00 -7.14
C SER A 83 -24.26 10.25 -6.62
N GLU A 84 -25.41 10.57 -7.16
CA GLU A 84 -26.24 11.72 -6.71
C GLU A 84 -26.68 11.60 -5.25
N ALA A 85 -26.93 10.37 -4.75
CA ALA A 85 -27.29 10.15 -3.36
C ALA A 85 -26.14 10.49 -2.40
N PHE A 86 -24.91 10.09 -2.73
CA PHE A 86 -23.72 10.47 -1.96
C PHE A 86 -23.39 11.97 -2.09
N ASP A 87 -23.47 12.52 -3.30
CA ASP A 87 -23.19 13.94 -3.56
C ASP A 87 -24.12 14.88 -2.80
N ARG A 88 -25.40 14.55 -2.70
CA ARG A 88 -26.39 15.32 -1.90
C ARG A 88 -26.04 15.38 -0.41
N LEU A 89 -25.34 14.37 0.10
CA LEU A 89 -24.84 14.30 1.48
C LEU A 89 -23.45 14.91 1.63
N GLY A 90 -22.85 15.38 0.53
CA GLY A 90 -21.45 15.83 0.51
C GLY A 90 -20.49 14.73 0.93
N ALA A 91 -20.83 13.48 0.65
CA ALA A 91 -20.02 12.33 0.96
C ALA A 91 -19.13 11.94 -0.22
N PHE A 92 -17.88 11.62 0.05
CA PHE A 92 -16.93 11.12 -0.94
C PHE A 92 -16.72 9.62 -0.74
N THR A 93 -16.79 8.86 -1.81
CA THR A 93 -16.62 7.39 -1.79
C THR A 93 -15.42 6.97 -2.62
N GLU A 94 -14.70 5.98 -2.13
CA GLU A 94 -13.57 5.38 -2.83
C GLU A 94 -13.64 3.84 -2.73
N MET A 95 -13.52 3.17 -3.89
CA MET A 95 -13.38 1.72 -3.97
C MET A 95 -11.90 1.37 -3.99
N THR A 96 -11.38 0.80 -2.91
CA THR A 96 -9.96 0.44 -2.76
C THR A 96 -9.73 -1.01 -3.17
N HIS A 97 -8.56 -1.25 -3.79
CA HIS A 97 -8.15 -2.58 -4.22
C HIS A 97 -6.63 -2.73 -4.09
N THR A 98 -6.19 -3.82 -3.49
CA THR A 98 -4.79 -4.21 -3.34
C THR A 98 -4.62 -5.70 -3.64
N SER A 99 -3.40 -6.20 -3.59
CA SER A 99 -3.16 -7.64 -3.75
C SER A 99 -3.84 -8.50 -2.67
N ASP A 100 -3.98 -7.99 -1.45
CA ASP A 100 -4.52 -8.77 -0.33
C ASP A 100 -5.98 -8.41 -0.02
N ARG A 101 -6.41 -7.17 -0.27
CA ARG A 101 -7.67 -6.63 0.25
C ARG A 101 -8.39 -5.77 -0.77
N ALA A 102 -9.71 -5.74 -0.64
CA ALA A 102 -10.59 -4.80 -1.32
C ALA A 102 -11.43 -4.06 -0.27
N GLY A 103 -11.97 -2.88 -0.58
CA GLY A 103 -12.73 -2.13 0.42
C GLY A 103 -13.51 -0.97 -0.14
N ILE A 104 -14.38 -0.45 0.71
CA ILE A 104 -15.16 0.77 0.52
C ILE A 104 -14.70 1.76 1.57
N VAL A 105 -14.31 2.95 1.15
CA VAL A 105 -13.99 4.08 2.01
C VAL A 105 -15.00 5.19 1.76
N VAL A 106 -15.59 5.73 2.81
CA VAL A 106 -16.52 6.86 2.72
C VAL A 106 -16.12 7.95 3.69
N TYR A 107 -16.02 9.17 3.19
CA TYR A 107 -15.85 10.37 3.99
C TYR A 107 -17.15 11.17 3.99
N CYS A 108 -17.63 11.56 5.15
CA CYS A 108 -18.80 12.41 5.26
C CYS A 108 -18.78 13.27 6.52
N LEU A 109 -19.66 14.28 6.57
CA LEU A 109 -19.92 14.96 7.83
C LEU A 109 -20.58 13.99 8.83
N SER A 110 -20.16 14.03 10.10
CA SER A 110 -20.67 13.11 11.16
C SER A 110 -22.19 13.09 11.26
N ARG A 111 -22.87 14.23 11.00
CA ARG A 111 -24.34 14.33 11.02
C ARG A 111 -25.03 13.55 9.91
N PHE A 112 -24.33 13.27 8.79
CA PHE A 112 -24.88 12.54 7.65
C PHE A 112 -24.54 11.05 7.65
N LEU A 113 -23.80 10.59 8.67
CA LEU A 113 -23.47 9.16 8.79
C LEU A 113 -24.72 8.26 8.77
N PRO A 114 -25.86 8.62 9.45
CA PRO A 114 -27.06 7.79 9.42
C PRO A 114 -27.66 7.61 8.02
N GLU A 115 -27.56 8.63 7.16
CA GLU A 115 -28.07 8.58 5.78
C GLU A 115 -27.10 7.88 4.82
N VAL A 116 -25.81 7.96 5.10
CA VAL A 116 -24.74 7.31 4.31
C VAL A 116 -24.69 5.80 4.54
N LEU A 117 -24.88 5.35 5.77
CA LEU A 117 -24.78 3.93 6.14
C LEU A 117 -25.70 2.98 5.34
N PRO A 118 -26.98 3.30 5.10
CA PRO A 118 -27.85 2.48 4.25
C PRO A 118 -27.36 2.38 2.80
N LEU A 119 -26.73 3.43 2.26
CA LEU A 119 -26.14 3.40 0.92
C LEU A 119 -24.94 2.44 0.90
N VAL A 120 -24.07 2.52 1.90
CA VAL A 120 -22.91 1.61 2.03
C VAL A 120 -23.38 0.16 2.18
N GLN A 121 -24.41 -0.09 2.98
CA GLN A 121 -24.98 -1.44 3.12
C GLN A 121 -25.51 -1.95 1.77
N LYS A 122 -26.19 -1.13 0.99
CA LYS A 122 -26.66 -1.50 -0.37
C LYS A 122 -25.49 -1.83 -1.30
N LEU A 123 -24.40 -1.03 -1.30
CA LEU A 123 -23.22 -1.32 -2.10
C LEU A 123 -22.63 -2.71 -1.75
N ILE A 124 -22.60 -3.05 -0.47
CA ILE A 124 -22.03 -4.34 -0.02
C ILE A 124 -22.97 -5.51 -0.32
N ARG A 125 -24.29 -5.36 -0.15
CA ARG A 125 -25.24 -6.47 -0.12
C ARG A 125 -26.10 -6.62 -1.37
N GLN A 126 -26.33 -5.52 -2.08
CA GLN A 126 -27.34 -5.43 -3.12
C GLN A 126 -26.78 -4.93 -4.46
N ALA A 127 -25.46 -5.01 -4.67
CA ALA A 127 -24.85 -4.64 -5.95
C ALA A 127 -25.35 -5.56 -7.07
N THR A 128 -25.73 -4.98 -8.22
CA THR A 128 -26.42 -5.66 -9.33
C THR A 128 -25.53 -5.96 -10.53
N PHE A 129 -24.36 -5.34 -10.60
CA PHE A 129 -23.37 -5.54 -11.67
C PHE A 129 -23.99 -5.42 -13.08
N PRO A 130 -24.54 -4.25 -13.47
CA PRO A 130 -25.19 -4.12 -14.77
C PRO A 130 -24.18 -4.34 -15.91
N GLU A 131 -24.59 -5.09 -16.94
CA GLU A 131 -23.72 -5.50 -18.06
C GLU A 131 -23.13 -4.30 -18.81
N LYS A 132 -23.94 -3.23 -19.00
CA LYS A 132 -23.49 -2.03 -19.71
C LYS A 132 -22.32 -1.37 -18.98
N GLU A 133 -22.45 -1.12 -17.69
CA GLU A 133 -21.44 -0.49 -16.83
C GLU A 133 -20.20 -1.40 -16.70
N PHE A 134 -20.40 -2.72 -16.68
CA PHE A 134 -19.28 -3.67 -16.72
C PHE A 134 -18.46 -3.54 -18.01
N GLN A 135 -19.12 -3.49 -19.18
CA GLN A 135 -18.43 -3.32 -20.46
C GLN A 135 -17.75 -1.94 -20.57
N GLU A 136 -18.39 -0.88 -20.05
CA GLU A 136 -17.80 0.46 -19.99
C GLU A 136 -16.53 0.46 -19.11
N LEU A 137 -16.59 -0.14 -17.92
CA LEU A 137 -15.43 -0.24 -17.03
C LEU A 137 -14.30 -1.08 -17.65
N LYS A 138 -14.62 -2.19 -18.36
CA LYS A 138 -13.63 -2.97 -19.12
C LYS A 138 -12.92 -2.10 -20.15
N ASN A 139 -13.67 -1.35 -20.95
CA ASN A 139 -13.12 -0.48 -21.98
C ASN A 139 -12.20 0.60 -21.38
N ILE A 140 -12.62 1.26 -20.30
CA ILE A 140 -11.81 2.25 -19.58
C ILE A 140 -10.53 1.61 -19.04
N THR A 141 -10.63 0.42 -18.45
CA THR A 141 -9.49 -0.29 -17.86
C THR A 141 -8.49 -0.70 -18.95
N ILE A 142 -8.96 -1.20 -20.10
CA ILE A 142 -8.12 -1.55 -21.26
C ILE A 142 -7.39 -0.30 -21.79
N GLN A 143 -8.10 0.82 -21.96
CA GLN A 143 -7.45 2.05 -22.41
C GLN A 143 -6.40 2.56 -21.42
N ASN A 144 -6.69 2.54 -20.12
CA ASN A 144 -5.73 2.88 -19.09
C ASN A 144 -4.51 1.95 -19.11
N LEU A 145 -4.72 0.66 -19.32
CA LEU A 145 -3.64 -0.32 -19.44
C LEU A 145 -2.75 -0.04 -20.66
N LYS A 146 -3.33 0.28 -21.82
CA LYS A 146 -2.58 0.69 -23.03
C LYS A 146 -1.70 1.90 -22.75
N VAL A 147 -2.27 2.95 -22.17
CA VAL A 147 -1.52 4.18 -21.80
C VAL A 147 -0.41 3.87 -20.78
N ASN A 148 -0.67 3.00 -19.82
CA ASN A 148 0.33 2.63 -18.84
C ASN A 148 1.46 1.78 -19.43
N LYS A 149 1.17 0.89 -20.37
CA LYS A 149 2.18 0.09 -21.08
C LYS A 149 3.14 0.93 -21.95
N GLU A 150 2.78 2.15 -22.31
CA GLU A 150 3.72 3.08 -22.95
C GLU A 150 4.78 3.63 -21.99
N LYS A 151 4.52 3.62 -20.69
CA LYS A 151 5.44 4.12 -19.66
C LYS A 151 6.47 3.04 -19.29
N THR A 152 7.74 3.31 -19.52
CA THR A 152 8.84 2.40 -19.16
C THR A 152 8.82 2.03 -17.68
N ALA A 153 8.47 2.97 -16.80
CA ALA A 153 8.35 2.75 -15.36
C ALA A 153 7.28 1.69 -14.99
N TYR A 154 6.14 1.70 -15.69
CA TYR A 154 5.09 0.70 -15.50
C TYR A 154 5.58 -0.68 -15.96
N VAL A 155 6.16 -0.75 -17.15
CA VAL A 155 6.70 -2.00 -17.73
C VAL A 155 7.79 -2.58 -16.84
N ALA A 156 8.74 -1.76 -16.39
CA ALA A 156 9.80 -2.20 -15.48
C ALA A 156 9.25 -2.75 -14.15
N THR A 157 8.24 -2.09 -13.59
CA THR A 157 7.67 -2.48 -12.28
C THR A 157 6.84 -3.76 -12.39
N THR A 158 6.07 -3.94 -13.46
CA THR A 158 5.27 -5.17 -13.69
C THR A 158 6.17 -6.36 -13.97
N GLU A 159 7.18 -6.20 -14.84
CA GLU A 159 8.16 -7.26 -15.12
C GLU A 159 8.98 -7.61 -13.86
N PHE A 160 9.41 -6.61 -13.10
CA PHE A 160 10.12 -6.83 -11.84
C PHE A 160 9.33 -7.69 -10.86
N ARG A 161 8.04 -7.39 -10.66
CA ARG A 161 7.19 -8.19 -9.77
C ARG A 161 6.96 -9.60 -10.31
N ALA A 162 6.77 -9.75 -11.61
CA ALA A 162 6.64 -11.05 -12.26
C ALA A 162 7.91 -11.90 -12.10
N ARG A 163 9.09 -11.27 -12.12
CA ARG A 163 10.36 -11.95 -11.86
C ARG A 163 10.56 -12.30 -10.39
N LEU A 164 10.10 -11.48 -9.46
CA LEU A 164 10.21 -11.76 -8.03
C LEU A 164 9.32 -12.91 -7.57
N PHE A 165 8.09 -12.96 -8.04
CA PHE A 165 7.07 -13.86 -7.50
C PHE A 165 6.58 -14.91 -8.50
N GLY A 166 6.87 -14.75 -9.79
CA GLY A 166 6.27 -15.54 -10.86
C GLY A 166 5.02 -14.88 -11.45
N ALA A 167 4.84 -14.99 -12.76
CA ALA A 167 3.74 -14.35 -13.49
C ALA A 167 2.35 -14.87 -13.10
N GLU A 168 2.26 -16.11 -12.61
CA GLU A 168 1.03 -16.75 -12.15
C GLU A 168 0.73 -16.51 -10.65
N HIS A 169 1.70 -15.97 -9.91
CA HIS A 169 1.55 -15.71 -8.48
C HIS A 169 0.78 -14.40 -8.25
N PRO A 170 -0.16 -14.29 -7.28
CA PRO A 170 -0.95 -13.07 -7.04
C PRO A 170 -0.15 -11.78 -6.85
N TYR A 171 1.07 -11.88 -6.32
CA TYR A 171 1.95 -10.72 -6.15
C TYR A 171 2.78 -10.38 -7.39
N GLY A 172 2.93 -11.34 -8.33
CA GLY A 172 3.67 -11.16 -9.58
C GLY A 172 2.82 -10.94 -10.81
N GLN A 173 1.57 -11.41 -10.77
CA GLN A 173 0.66 -11.31 -11.90
C GLN A 173 0.30 -9.86 -12.24
N SER A 174 0.02 -9.62 -13.51
CA SER A 174 -0.46 -8.33 -14.02
C SER A 174 -1.61 -8.53 -14.99
N GLN A 175 -2.49 -7.53 -15.05
CA GLN A 175 -3.60 -7.52 -16.00
C GLN A 175 -3.08 -7.42 -17.43
N SER A 176 -3.73 -8.14 -18.35
CA SER A 176 -3.51 -8.01 -19.78
C SER A 176 -4.79 -7.58 -20.50
N GLU A 177 -4.65 -6.94 -21.65
CA GLU A 177 -5.79 -6.50 -22.47
C GLU A 177 -6.68 -7.69 -22.82
N SER A 178 -6.06 -8.76 -23.34
CA SER A 178 -6.78 -10.00 -23.69
C SER A 178 -7.42 -10.69 -22.47
N GLY A 179 -6.76 -10.64 -21.30
CA GLY A 179 -7.34 -11.17 -20.07
C GLY A 179 -8.58 -10.37 -19.62
N ILE A 180 -8.52 -9.03 -19.69
CA ILE A 180 -9.68 -8.19 -19.40
C ILE A 180 -10.80 -8.39 -20.43
N GLU A 181 -10.46 -8.50 -21.72
CA GLU A 181 -11.44 -8.79 -22.78
C GLU A 181 -12.15 -10.12 -22.55
N ALA A 182 -11.42 -11.15 -22.14
CA ALA A 182 -11.95 -12.49 -21.89
C ALA A 182 -12.72 -12.61 -20.58
N LEU A 183 -12.47 -11.72 -19.59
CA LEU A 183 -13.12 -11.77 -18.29
C LEU A 183 -14.64 -11.67 -18.41
N GLY A 184 -15.35 -12.72 -17.99
CA GLY A 184 -16.79 -12.78 -17.93
C GLY A 184 -17.32 -12.17 -16.63
N ILE A 185 -18.54 -11.64 -16.69
CA ILE A 185 -19.23 -11.09 -15.51
C ILE A 185 -19.45 -12.15 -14.42
N ASP A 186 -19.63 -13.41 -14.81
CA ASP A 186 -19.83 -14.53 -13.88
C ASP A 186 -18.66 -14.73 -12.92
N ALA A 187 -17.41 -14.55 -13.39
CA ALA A 187 -16.24 -14.63 -12.53
C ALA A 187 -16.20 -13.48 -11.50
N VAL A 188 -16.63 -12.29 -11.92
CA VAL A 188 -16.74 -11.10 -11.05
C VAL A 188 -17.81 -11.29 -10.00
N LEU A 189 -19.00 -11.77 -10.40
CA LEU A 189 -20.11 -12.11 -9.50
C LEU A 189 -19.71 -13.22 -8.51
N ALA A 190 -19.06 -14.26 -8.99
CA ALA A 190 -18.57 -15.34 -8.12
C ALA A 190 -17.58 -14.83 -7.07
N HIS A 191 -16.70 -13.88 -7.42
CA HIS A 191 -15.78 -13.24 -6.47
C HIS A 191 -16.55 -12.39 -5.43
N TYR A 192 -17.49 -11.57 -5.89
CA TYR A 192 -18.33 -10.74 -5.03
C TYR A 192 -19.14 -11.61 -4.04
N ASP A 193 -19.84 -12.62 -4.53
CA ASP A 193 -20.68 -13.50 -3.69
C ASP A 193 -19.84 -14.28 -2.68
N ARG A 194 -18.66 -14.74 -3.09
CA ARG A 194 -17.78 -15.53 -2.25
C ARG A 194 -17.08 -14.73 -1.17
N LEU A 195 -16.71 -13.46 -1.42
CA LEU A 195 -15.75 -12.73 -0.58
C LEU A 195 -16.24 -11.37 -0.06
N ILE A 196 -17.35 -10.82 -0.60
CA ILE A 196 -17.83 -9.49 -0.22
C ILE A 196 -19.26 -9.55 0.32
N ARG A 197 -20.20 -10.07 -0.47
CA ARG A 197 -21.64 -9.92 -0.23
C ARG A 197 -22.10 -10.34 1.16
N ASN A 198 -21.81 -11.56 1.59
CA ASN A 198 -22.25 -12.12 2.88
C ASN A 198 -21.09 -12.55 3.77
N ARG A 199 -19.94 -11.89 3.65
CA ARG A 199 -18.73 -12.25 4.40
C ARG A 199 -18.44 -11.30 5.54
N LYS A 200 -17.70 -11.80 6.53
CA LYS A 200 -17.12 -10.95 7.56
C LYS A 200 -16.09 -10.02 6.95
N PHE A 201 -16.09 -8.79 7.40
CA PHE A 201 -15.12 -7.77 7.04
C PHE A 201 -14.73 -6.95 8.27
N THR A 202 -13.72 -6.15 8.17
CA THR A 202 -13.31 -5.24 9.24
C THR A 202 -13.89 -3.87 8.97
N VAL A 203 -14.51 -3.24 9.99
CA VAL A 203 -14.98 -1.86 9.92
C VAL A 203 -14.07 -0.97 10.75
N VAL A 204 -13.59 0.12 10.14
CA VAL A 204 -12.86 1.18 10.83
C VAL A 204 -13.64 2.48 10.70
N LEU A 205 -13.97 3.11 11.82
CA LEU A 205 -14.65 4.40 11.87
C LEU A 205 -13.76 5.41 12.60
N ALA A 206 -13.29 6.41 11.89
CA ALA A 206 -12.37 7.42 12.41
C ALA A 206 -12.93 8.83 12.29
N GLY A 207 -12.62 9.72 13.22
CA GLY A 207 -13.04 11.12 13.22
C GLY A 207 -13.86 11.49 14.46
N GLN A 208 -14.81 12.40 14.32
CA GLN A 208 -15.71 12.76 15.41
C GLN A 208 -16.86 11.73 15.52
N VAL A 209 -16.66 10.73 16.35
CA VAL A 209 -17.56 9.58 16.52
C VAL A 209 -18.28 9.66 17.88
N SER A 210 -19.61 9.60 17.86
CA SER A 210 -20.44 9.53 19.06
C SER A 210 -20.84 8.08 19.37
N GLN A 211 -21.38 7.84 20.58
CA GLN A 211 -21.98 6.54 20.90
C GLN A 211 -23.18 6.21 20.03
N ALA A 212 -23.93 7.22 19.59
CA ALA A 212 -25.00 7.05 18.62
C ALA A 212 -24.48 6.56 17.27
N SER A 213 -23.29 7.03 16.84
CA SER A 213 -22.67 6.57 15.59
C SER A 213 -22.36 5.07 15.61
N VAL A 214 -21.91 4.54 16.76
CA VAL A 214 -21.66 3.09 16.91
C VAL A 214 -22.96 2.29 16.77
N ALA A 215 -24.04 2.76 17.42
CA ALA A 215 -25.35 2.12 17.31
C ALA A 215 -25.90 2.18 15.87
N GLN A 216 -25.69 3.28 15.16
CA GLN A 216 -26.09 3.44 13.75
C GLN A 216 -25.32 2.48 12.83
N VAL A 217 -24.00 2.33 13.02
CA VAL A 217 -23.21 1.33 12.28
C VAL A 217 -23.72 -0.08 12.56
N ASN A 218 -24.03 -0.42 13.82
CA ASN A 218 -24.60 -1.72 14.16
C ASN A 218 -25.96 -1.95 13.52
N ALA A 219 -26.83 -0.95 13.51
CA ALA A 219 -28.15 -1.04 12.88
C ALA A 219 -28.07 -1.25 11.36
N ALA A 220 -27.07 -0.65 10.69
CA ALA A 220 -26.93 -0.75 9.25
C ALA A 220 -26.10 -1.98 8.79
N LEU A 221 -25.01 -2.29 9.47
CA LEU A 221 -24.05 -3.31 9.03
C LEU A 221 -24.03 -4.57 9.90
N GLY A 222 -24.67 -4.52 11.07
CA GLY A 222 -24.64 -5.60 12.07
C GLY A 222 -25.82 -6.57 12.03
N GLN A 223 -26.81 -6.35 11.16
CA GLN A 223 -28.06 -7.13 11.18
C GLN A 223 -28.08 -8.31 10.19
N ASP A 224 -27.22 -8.27 9.18
CA ASP A 224 -27.21 -9.28 8.13
C ASP A 224 -26.59 -10.59 8.63
N THR A 225 -27.13 -11.71 8.16
CA THR A 225 -26.52 -13.03 8.37
C THR A 225 -25.27 -13.16 7.51
N LEU A 226 -24.18 -13.63 8.11
CA LEU A 226 -22.90 -13.81 7.44
C LEU A 226 -22.58 -15.29 7.27
N ASP A 227 -22.00 -15.61 6.11
CA ASP A 227 -21.44 -16.93 5.86
C ASP A 227 -20.09 -17.09 6.56
N THR A 228 -19.86 -18.23 7.19
CA THR A 228 -18.67 -18.50 8.00
C THR A 228 -17.50 -19.08 7.22
N ASP A 229 -17.73 -19.70 6.07
CA ASP A 229 -16.73 -20.46 5.33
C ASP A 229 -16.18 -19.71 4.12
N ALA A 230 -15.04 -19.06 4.28
CA ALA A 230 -14.20 -18.66 3.15
C ALA A 230 -12.90 -19.49 3.18
N THR A 231 -12.75 -20.40 2.22
CA THR A 231 -11.47 -21.10 2.04
C THR A 231 -10.46 -20.13 1.42
N ALA A 232 -9.45 -19.77 2.19
CA ALA A 232 -8.32 -19.01 1.67
C ALA A 232 -7.55 -19.87 0.66
N LEU A 233 -7.26 -19.30 -0.51
CA LEU A 233 -6.32 -19.93 -1.45
C LEU A 233 -4.92 -19.84 -0.83
N SER A 234 -4.14 -20.92 -0.95
CA SER A 234 -2.77 -20.98 -0.47
C SER A 234 -1.82 -20.88 -1.66
N TYR A 235 -0.92 -19.93 -1.63
CA TYR A 235 0.17 -19.77 -2.58
C TYR A 235 1.50 -19.88 -1.84
N ASP A 236 2.49 -20.50 -2.48
CA ASP A 236 3.84 -20.51 -1.93
C ASP A 236 4.50 -19.14 -2.19
N ALA A 237 4.69 -18.38 -1.13
CA ALA A 237 5.37 -17.09 -1.20
C ALA A 237 6.90 -17.21 -1.31
N SER A 238 7.44 -18.42 -1.17
CA SER A 238 8.88 -18.68 -1.24
C SER A 238 9.33 -18.94 -2.68
N VAL A 239 9.12 -18.00 -3.59
CA VAL A 239 9.76 -18.11 -4.91
C VAL A 239 11.25 -17.85 -4.73
N ALA A 240 12.04 -18.91 -4.82
CA ALA A 240 13.50 -18.82 -4.85
C ALA A 240 13.92 -18.20 -6.19
N TYR A 241 14.05 -16.89 -6.21
CA TYR A 241 14.59 -16.22 -7.36
C TYR A 241 16.12 -16.15 -7.28
N GLN A 242 16.80 -16.48 -8.36
CA GLN A 242 18.24 -16.24 -8.54
C GLN A 242 18.42 -14.95 -9.34
N GLY A 243 19.31 -14.06 -8.87
CA GLY A 243 19.55 -12.76 -9.45
C GLY A 243 19.77 -12.79 -10.97
N ASP A 244 18.91 -12.13 -11.71
CA ASP A 244 18.90 -12.09 -13.17
C ASP A 244 18.78 -10.64 -13.63
N GLU A 245 19.38 -10.34 -14.77
CA GLU A 245 19.24 -9.06 -15.42
C GLU A 245 18.36 -9.20 -16.67
N VAL A 246 17.26 -8.48 -16.71
CA VAL A 246 16.27 -8.52 -17.80
C VAL A 246 16.16 -7.16 -18.44
N VAL A 247 16.32 -7.11 -19.77
CA VAL A 247 16.11 -5.90 -20.56
C VAL A 247 14.84 -6.06 -21.40
N VAL A 248 13.87 -5.18 -21.15
CA VAL A 248 12.67 -5.03 -21.98
C VAL A 248 12.92 -3.87 -22.96
N GLU A 249 13.33 -4.20 -24.17
CA GLU A 249 13.68 -3.22 -25.18
C GLU A 249 12.49 -2.33 -25.58
N ARG A 250 12.73 -1.02 -25.58
CA ARG A 250 11.81 0.02 -26.06
C ARG A 250 12.59 0.96 -26.97
N THR A 251 12.56 0.69 -28.29
CA THR A 251 13.37 1.40 -29.27
C THR A 251 13.10 2.90 -29.30
N ASP A 252 11.85 3.30 -29.12
CA ASP A 252 11.41 4.70 -29.20
C ASP A 252 11.52 5.47 -27.89
N SER A 253 11.93 4.81 -26.79
CA SER A 253 12.08 5.47 -25.51
C SER A 253 13.42 6.21 -25.39
N VAL A 254 13.39 7.46 -24.96
CA VAL A 254 14.59 8.27 -24.63
C VAL A 254 15.14 7.94 -23.24
N GLN A 255 14.32 7.31 -22.40
CA GLN A 255 14.67 6.97 -21.03
C GLN A 255 14.58 5.46 -20.79
N SER A 256 15.34 4.98 -19.83
CA SER A 256 15.25 3.64 -19.30
C SER A 256 14.79 3.70 -17.83
N SER A 257 13.84 2.86 -17.49
CA SER A 257 13.43 2.64 -16.11
C SER A 257 14.12 1.42 -15.54
N ILE A 258 14.80 1.60 -14.42
CA ILE A 258 15.55 0.56 -13.70
C ILE A 258 14.76 0.18 -12.45
N ARG A 259 14.53 -1.12 -12.25
CA ARG A 259 14.02 -1.69 -11.00
C ARG A 259 14.99 -2.79 -10.56
N MET A 260 15.54 -2.65 -9.36
CA MET A 260 16.52 -3.60 -8.80
C MET A 260 16.12 -3.98 -7.39
N GLY A 261 16.15 -5.27 -7.05
CA GLY A 261 15.80 -5.73 -5.71
C GLY A 261 15.55 -7.23 -5.64
N ARG A 262 14.98 -7.67 -4.52
CA ARG A 262 14.76 -9.09 -4.22
C ARG A 262 13.58 -9.29 -3.28
N VAL A 263 13.05 -10.50 -3.23
CA VAL A 263 12.11 -10.89 -2.17
C VAL A 263 12.81 -10.82 -0.82
N LEU A 264 12.12 -10.24 0.14
CA LEU A 264 12.48 -10.17 1.54
C LEU A 264 11.27 -10.61 2.39
N PHE A 265 11.30 -10.23 3.62
CA PHE A 265 10.30 -10.54 4.64
C PHE A 265 9.26 -9.41 4.79
N ASN A 266 8.18 -9.72 5.49
CA ASN A 266 7.17 -8.75 5.91
C ASN A 266 7.44 -8.21 7.33
N ARG A 267 6.47 -7.51 7.90
CA ARG A 267 6.57 -6.83 9.21
C ARG A 267 6.75 -7.75 10.41
N HIS A 268 6.55 -9.06 10.26
CA HIS A 268 6.71 -10.02 11.35
C HIS A 268 8.16 -10.48 11.57
N HIS A 269 9.06 -10.15 10.65
CA HIS A 269 10.46 -10.56 10.75
C HIS A 269 11.21 -9.75 11.82
N GLU A 270 12.08 -10.40 12.58
CA GLU A 270 12.87 -9.77 13.64
C GLU A 270 13.77 -8.64 13.15
N ASP A 271 14.31 -8.73 11.94
CA ASP A 271 15.18 -7.72 11.34
C ASP A 271 14.41 -6.58 10.64
N TYR A 272 13.07 -6.61 10.65
CA TYR A 272 12.25 -5.66 9.89
C TYR A 272 12.62 -4.20 10.20
N PHE A 273 12.69 -3.82 11.46
CA PHE A 273 12.98 -2.43 11.83
C PHE A 273 14.43 -2.01 11.54
N LYS A 274 15.41 -2.91 11.75
CA LYS A 274 16.81 -2.63 11.41
C LYS A 274 16.96 -2.49 9.88
N MET A 275 16.25 -3.31 9.12
CA MET A 275 16.26 -3.21 7.66
C MET A 275 15.58 -1.92 7.18
N LEU A 276 14.55 -1.41 7.86
CA LEU A 276 13.98 -0.08 7.57
C LEU A 276 15.02 1.02 7.72
N VAL A 277 15.79 1.05 8.84
CA VAL A 277 16.86 2.03 9.05
C VAL A 277 17.93 1.91 7.95
N THR A 278 18.33 0.68 7.61
CA THR A 278 19.31 0.43 6.55
C THR A 278 18.81 0.90 5.18
N ASN A 279 17.56 0.63 4.86
CA ASN A 279 16.93 1.08 3.62
C ASN A 279 16.81 2.61 3.57
N GLU A 280 16.51 3.25 4.71
CA GLU A 280 16.44 4.72 4.79
C GLU A 280 17.78 5.37 4.45
N ILE A 281 18.87 4.84 4.99
CA ILE A 281 20.24 5.29 4.67
C ILE A 281 20.55 5.08 3.18
N LEU A 282 20.18 3.92 2.63
CA LEU A 282 20.45 3.58 1.23
C LEU A 282 19.73 4.52 0.27
N GLY A 283 18.38 4.58 0.34
CA GLY A 283 17.58 5.28 -0.65
C GLY A 283 16.17 5.68 -0.18
N GLY A 284 15.87 5.62 1.13
CA GLY A 284 14.52 5.84 1.66
C GLY A 284 14.10 7.31 1.71
N TYR A 285 15.04 8.24 1.84
CA TYR A 285 14.75 9.68 1.95
C TYR A 285 15.62 10.53 1.02
N PHE A 286 15.31 11.82 0.94
CA PHE A 286 15.97 12.75 0.02
C PHE A 286 17.48 12.90 0.28
N GLY A 287 17.93 12.84 1.53
CA GLY A 287 19.35 12.90 1.91
C GLY A 287 20.10 11.55 1.88
N SER A 288 19.50 10.50 1.33
CA SER A 288 20.05 9.14 1.26
C SER A 288 21.26 9.04 0.34
N ARG A 289 22.04 7.95 0.49
CA ARG A 289 23.26 7.73 -0.30
C ARG A 289 23.02 7.66 -1.80
N LEU A 290 21.96 6.94 -2.24
CA LEU A 290 21.59 6.88 -3.65
C LEU A 290 21.23 8.25 -4.22
N MET A 291 20.46 9.06 -3.46
CA MET A 291 20.09 10.41 -3.88
C MET A 291 21.31 11.32 -4.00
N LYS A 292 22.20 11.32 -3.01
CA LYS A 292 23.44 12.14 -3.02
C LYS A 292 24.34 11.75 -4.20
N ASN A 293 24.65 10.46 -4.35
CA ASN A 293 25.58 10.00 -5.39
C ASN A 293 25.00 10.19 -6.79
N ILE A 294 23.79 9.60 -7.04
CA ILE A 294 23.30 9.42 -8.43
C ILE A 294 22.59 10.67 -8.93
N ARG A 295 21.83 11.35 -8.05
CA ARG A 295 21.13 12.58 -8.43
C ARG A 295 21.97 13.84 -8.26
N GLU A 296 22.54 14.07 -7.06
CA GLU A 296 23.17 15.36 -6.74
C GLU A 296 24.59 15.44 -7.32
N GLU A 297 25.43 14.44 -7.10
CA GLU A 297 26.83 14.47 -7.53
C GLU A 297 26.98 14.17 -9.03
N LYS A 298 26.24 13.20 -9.56
CA LYS A 298 26.39 12.72 -10.94
C LYS A 298 25.33 13.24 -11.90
N GLY A 299 24.18 13.70 -11.41
CA GLY A 299 23.11 14.23 -12.25
C GLY A 299 22.51 13.24 -13.23
N LEU A 300 22.55 11.94 -12.93
CA LEU A 300 22.10 10.88 -13.85
C LEU A 300 20.56 10.73 -13.89
N THR A 301 19.89 11.15 -12.83
CA THR A 301 18.43 11.03 -12.67
C THR A 301 17.83 12.24 -11.99
N TYR A 302 16.52 12.44 -12.18
CA TYR A 302 15.75 13.37 -11.36
C TYR A 302 15.46 12.83 -9.95
N GLY A 303 15.38 11.50 -9.79
CA GLY A 303 15.16 10.87 -8.50
C GLY A 303 15.42 9.37 -8.54
N ILE A 304 15.91 8.88 -7.42
CA ILE A 304 16.12 7.46 -7.14
C ILE A 304 15.68 7.17 -5.72
N SER A 305 15.03 6.04 -5.51
CA SER A 305 14.56 5.64 -4.18
C SER A 305 14.71 4.15 -3.96
N SER A 306 14.78 3.73 -2.69
CA SER A 306 14.64 2.34 -2.29
C SER A 306 13.50 2.18 -1.29
N HIS A 307 12.73 1.11 -1.44
CA HIS A 307 11.56 0.83 -0.63
C HIS A 307 11.55 -0.62 -0.14
N LEU A 308 11.31 -0.81 1.14
CA LEU A 308 10.96 -2.11 1.70
C LEU A 308 9.42 -2.23 1.65
N VAL A 309 8.94 -2.91 0.61
CA VAL A 309 7.50 -3.14 0.41
C VAL A 309 7.06 -4.35 1.22
N THR A 310 6.03 -4.18 2.02
CA THR A 310 5.47 -5.26 2.84
C THR A 310 4.08 -5.62 2.35
N LEU A 311 3.89 -6.89 2.07
CA LEU A 311 2.63 -7.54 1.76
C LEU A 311 2.22 -8.42 2.94
N ARG A 312 1.01 -8.95 2.95
CA ARG A 312 0.54 -9.81 4.04
C ARG A 312 1.42 -11.07 4.20
N ASN A 313 1.72 -11.74 3.09
CA ASN A 313 2.40 -13.04 3.09
C ASN A 313 3.85 -12.97 2.62
N ALA A 314 4.35 -11.81 2.23
CA ALA A 314 5.70 -11.59 1.74
C ALA A 314 6.15 -10.15 1.92
N GLY A 315 7.40 -9.87 1.55
CA GLY A 315 7.92 -8.53 1.35
C GLY A 315 8.99 -8.55 0.27
N TYR A 316 9.38 -7.38 -0.20
CA TYR A 316 10.48 -7.23 -1.14
C TYR A 316 11.13 -5.87 -1.03
N LEU A 317 12.42 -5.83 -1.34
CA LEU A 317 13.14 -4.58 -1.57
C LEU A 317 13.04 -4.19 -3.04
N MET A 318 12.81 -2.91 -3.31
CA MET A 318 12.85 -2.36 -4.65
C MET A 318 13.62 -1.04 -4.66
N ILE A 319 14.68 -0.95 -5.44
CA ILE A 319 15.35 0.28 -5.83
C ILE A 319 14.80 0.67 -7.20
N GLY A 320 14.33 1.91 -7.34
CA GLY A 320 13.71 2.39 -8.57
C GLY A 320 14.23 3.75 -9.00
N THR A 321 14.50 3.90 -10.31
CA THR A 321 14.88 5.18 -10.94
C THR A 321 14.59 5.16 -12.43
N ASP A 322 14.50 6.34 -13.02
CA ASP A 322 14.38 6.57 -14.45
C ASP A 322 15.55 7.45 -14.91
N VAL A 323 16.27 7.02 -15.95
CA VAL A 323 17.48 7.66 -16.44
C VAL A 323 17.47 7.77 -17.97
N LYS A 324 18.33 8.61 -18.56
CA LYS A 324 18.58 8.53 -20.01
C LYS A 324 19.23 7.19 -20.33
N LYS A 325 18.90 6.60 -21.50
CA LYS A 325 19.41 5.30 -21.94
C LYS A 325 20.93 5.18 -21.81
N GLU A 326 21.67 6.18 -22.23
CA GLU A 326 23.15 6.22 -22.19
C GLU A 326 23.73 6.09 -20.77
N PHE A 327 22.96 6.37 -19.72
CA PHE A 327 23.38 6.28 -18.32
C PHE A 327 22.88 5.03 -17.60
N THR A 328 22.18 4.13 -18.28
CA THR A 328 21.55 2.94 -17.67
C THR A 328 22.60 2.08 -16.92
N GLN A 329 23.66 1.66 -17.62
CA GLN A 329 24.67 0.80 -17.02
C GLN A 329 25.43 1.52 -15.90
N GLN A 330 25.82 2.78 -16.12
CA GLN A 330 26.49 3.58 -15.11
C GLN A 330 25.65 3.70 -13.83
N THR A 331 24.34 3.89 -13.97
CA THR A 331 23.45 4.00 -12.81
C THR A 331 23.36 2.68 -12.04
N ILE A 332 23.25 1.55 -12.73
CA ILE A 332 23.27 0.22 -12.11
C ILE A 332 24.57 -0.01 -11.34
N ASP A 333 25.71 0.37 -11.93
CA ASP A 333 27.01 0.23 -11.28
C ASP A 333 27.14 1.11 -10.03
N GLU A 334 26.63 2.35 -10.07
CA GLU A 334 26.62 3.24 -8.91
C GLU A 334 25.66 2.74 -7.80
N ILE A 335 24.50 2.16 -8.15
CA ILE A 335 23.64 1.50 -7.15
C ILE A 335 24.40 0.38 -6.44
N LYS A 336 25.04 -0.51 -7.19
CA LYS A 336 25.84 -1.62 -6.64
C LYS A 336 26.98 -1.12 -5.77
N LYS A 337 27.62 -0.03 -6.17
CA LYS A 337 28.70 0.61 -5.41
C LYS A 337 28.22 1.16 -4.06
N GLU A 338 27.07 1.83 -4.00
CA GLU A 338 26.53 2.31 -2.73
C GLU A 338 26.10 1.15 -1.81
N ILE A 339 25.55 0.07 -2.36
CA ILE A 339 25.30 -1.16 -1.60
C ILE A 339 26.62 -1.71 -1.03
N TYR A 340 27.66 -1.85 -1.86
CA TYR A 340 28.97 -2.33 -1.42
C TYR A 340 29.57 -1.46 -0.32
N ARG A 341 29.44 -0.14 -0.42
CA ARG A 341 29.88 0.78 0.64
C ARG A 341 29.17 0.55 1.96
N LEU A 342 27.85 0.28 1.94
CA LEU A 342 27.12 -0.09 3.16
C LEU A 342 27.56 -1.42 3.76
N GLN A 343 28.07 -2.35 2.95
CA GLN A 343 28.57 -3.65 3.39
C GLN A 343 29.97 -3.57 4.00
N THR A 344 30.79 -2.61 3.57
CA THR A 344 32.24 -2.57 3.89
C THR A 344 32.68 -1.38 4.73
N GLU A 345 31.90 -0.28 4.68
CA GLU A 345 32.22 0.97 5.37
C GLU A 345 31.16 1.25 6.45
N PRO A 346 31.54 1.45 7.72
CA PRO A 346 30.58 1.80 8.74
C PRO A 346 29.94 3.17 8.46
N VAL A 347 28.65 3.28 8.67
CA VAL A 347 27.92 4.55 8.59
C VAL A 347 28.44 5.51 9.65
N SER A 348 28.69 6.77 9.29
CA SER A 348 29.15 7.77 10.23
C SER A 348 28.11 8.03 11.34
N ALA A 349 28.58 8.43 12.53
CA ALA A 349 27.67 8.76 13.63
C ALA A 349 26.70 9.90 13.28
N GLU A 350 27.15 10.88 12.50
CA GLU A 350 26.34 12.02 12.05
C GLU A 350 25.24 11.56 11.07
N GLU A 351 25.58 10.75 10.04
CA GLU A 351 24.64 10.22 9.06
C GLU A 351 23.57 9.36 9.76
N LEU A 352 24.00 8.45 10.65
CA LEU A 352 23.09 7.58 11.39
C LEU A 352 22.16 8.38 12.30
N GLN A 353 22.67 9.39 13.01
CA GLN A 353 21.84 10.23 13.87
C GLN A 353 20.84 11.06 13.07
N THR A 354 21.22 11.58 11.91
CA THR A 354 20.35 12.32 10.99
C THR A 354 19.17 11.43 10.53
N VAL A 355 19.45 10.21 10.09
CA VAL A 355 18.44 9.26 9.64
C VAL A 355 17.50 8.87 10.77
N LYS A 356 18.01 8.55 11.96
CA LYS A 356 17.19 8.24 13.14
C LYS A 356 16.24 9.38 13.49
N SER A 357 16.73 10.61 13.48
CA SER A 357 15.94 11.80 13.78
C SER A 357 14.88 12.05 12.71
N PHE A 358 15.23 11.86 11.44
CA PHE A 358 14.30 11.96 10.32
C PHE A 358 13.16 10.94 10.45
N MET A 359 13.47 9.66 10.63
CA MET A 359 12.48 8.58 10.75
C MET A 359 11.52 8.79 11.94
N ALA A 360 12.07 9.13 13.11
CA ALA A 360 11.26 9.41 14.29
C ALA A 360 10.36 10.64 14.10
N GLY A 361 10.88 11.69 13.47
CA GLY A 361 10.15 12.93 13.16
C GLY A 361 9.04 12.71 12.13
N GLU A 362 9.32 11.97 11.05
CA GLU A 362 8.34 11.59 10.03
C GLU A 362 7.20 10.77 10.64
N PHE A 363 7.54 9.77 11.44
CA PHE A 363 6.52 8.95 12.10
C PHE A 363 5.63 9.79 13.03
N ALA A 364 6.20 10.63 13.88
CA ALA A 364 5.42 11.53 14.73
C ALA A 364 4.56 12.51 13.93
N GLY A 365 5.10 13.05 12.83
CA GLY A 365 4.39 13.93 11.90
C GLY A 365 3.25 13.23 11.13
N SER A 366 3.24 11.91 11.07
CA SER A 366 2.18 11.11 10.43
C SER A 366 1.00 10.74 11.36
N LEU A 367 0.83 11.44 12.47
CA LEU A 367 -0.22 11.18 13.48
C LEU A 367 -1.05 12.43 13.82
N ASN A 368 -1.14 13.39 12.90
CA ASN A 368 -1.77 14.68 13.15
C ASN A 368 -3.30 14.66 13.08
N THR A 369 -3.87 13.70 12.37
CA THR A 369 -5.31 13.59 12.15
C THR A 369 -5.86 12.23 12.60
N ALA A 370 -7.17 12.17 12.88
CA ALA A 370 -7.86 10.92 13.16
C ALA A 370 -7.65 9.88 12.05
N PHE A 371 -7.58 10.34 10.81
CA PHE A 371 -7.46 9.46 9.64
C PHE A 371 -6.05 8.86 9.54
N GLU A 372 -5.01 9.64 9.79
CA GLU A 372 -3.63 9.17 9.84
C GLU A 372 -3.42 8.18 10.98
N VAL A 373 -3.98 8.46 12.17
CA VAL A 373 -3.97 7.53 13.31
C VAL A 373 -4.69 6.22 12.94
N ALA A 374 -5.83 6.31 12.26
CA ALA A 374 -6.56 5.14 11.79
C ALA A 374 -5.75 4.32 10.79
N ASP A 375 -5.00 4.97 9.87
CA ASP A 375 -4.15 4.27 8.92
C ASP A 375 -3.03 3.50 9.62
N ARG A 376 -2.41 4.06 10.65
CA ARG A 376 -1.41 3.35 11.47
C ARG A 376 -2.02 2.21 12.27
N ARG A 377 -3.17 2.43 12.90
CA ARG A 377 -3.88 1.37 13.65
C ARG A 377 -4.37 0.25 12.72
N LYS A 378 -4.85 0.59 11.54
CA LYS A 378 -5.26 -0.37 10.53
C LYS A 378 -4.14 -1.35 10.17
N VAL A 379 -2.89 -0.88 10.04
CA VAL A 379 -1.74 -1.76 9.82
C VAL A 379 -1.62 -2.81 10.93
N LEU A 380 -1.74 -2.41 12.20
CA LEU A 380 -1.66 -3.36 13.33
C LEU A 380 -2.78 -4.38 13.29
N LEU A 381 -4.00 -3.92 13.03
CA LEU A 381 -5.19 -4.77 13.01
C LEU A 381 -5.15 -5.80 11.87
N LEU A 382 -4.85 -5.33 10.66
CA LEU A 382 -4.96 -6.13 9.45
C LEU A 382 -3.78 -7.09 9.27
N ASP A 383 -2.61 -6.75 9.80
CA ASP A 383 -1.42 -7.60 9.73
C ASP A 383 -1.20 -8.39 11.05
N ASN A 384 -2.16 -8.33 12.00
CA ASN A 384 -2.08 -9.01 13.31
C ASN A 384 -0.78 -8.69 14.07
N LEU A 385 -0.36 -7.43 14.07
CA LEU A 385 0.84 -6.97 14.75
C LEU A 385 0.56 -6.64 16.23
N PRO A 386 1.54 -6.76 17.13
CA PRO A 386 1.35 -6.44 18.53
C PRO A 386 1.04 -4.95 18.75
N ALA A 387 0.25 -4.63 19.77
CA ALA A 387 -0.20 -3.26 20.05
C ALA A 387 0.96 -2.26 20.24
N ASN A 388 2.10 -2.74 20.77
CA ASN A 388 3.31 -1.94 21.00
C ASN A 388 4.28 -1.89 19.79
N PHE A 389 3.89 -2.40 18.62
CA PHE A 389 4.74 -2.48 17.41
C PHE A 389 5.40 -1.13 17.06
N PHE A 390 4.66 -0.03 17.09
CA PHE A 390 5.24 1.28 16.78
C PHE A 390 6.10 1.86 17.90
N ASN A 391 5.91 1.46 19.15
CA ASN A 391 6.85 1.79 20.23
C ASN A 391 8.16 1.03 20.03
N GLN A 392 8.08 -0.27 19.70
CA GLN A 392 9.26 -1.07 19.33
C GLN A 392 9.99 -0.51 18.12
N TYR A 393 9.25 0.04 17.11
CA TYR A 393 9.84 0.73 15.97
C TYR A 393 10.72 1.90 16.41
N ILE A 394 10.20 2.82 17.25
CA ILE A 394 10.96 3.97 17.74
C ILE A 394 12.16 3.54 18.61
N GLU A 395 11.98 2.56 19.49
CA GLU A 395 13.07 2.00 20.30
C GLU A 395 14.17 1.39 19.44
N CYS A 396 13.78 0.60 18.42
CA CYS A 396 14.74 -0.04 17.52
C CYS A 396 15.49 0.98 16.64
N ILE A 397 14.81 2.04 16.14
CA ILE A 397 15.48 3.12 15.42
C ILE A 397 16.61 3.69 16.29
N HIS A 398 16.32 4.04 17.53
CA HIS A 398 17.35 4.63 18.43
C HIS A 398 18.44 3.64 18.80
N ALA A 399 18.13 2.37 18.98
CA ALA A 399 19.09 1.32 19.34
C ALA A 399 19.99 0.87 18.19
N THR A 400 19.55 1.02 16.92
CA THR A 400 20.28 0.56 15.75
C THR A 400 21.68 1.21 15.69
N THR A 401 22.71 0.39 15.53
CA THR A 401 24.12 0.82 15.45
C THR A 401 24.62 0.79 14.00
N ALA A 402 25.77 1.40 13.73
CA ALA A 402 26.45 1.28 12.44
C ALA A 402 26.82 -0.18 12.11
N GLY A 403 27.12 -0.98 13.13
CA GLY A 403 27.33 -2.42 12.99
C GLY A 403 26.07 -3.19 12.57
N ASP A 404 24.91 -2.83 13.13
CA ASP A 404 23.63 -3.41 12.70
C ASP A 404 23.33 -3.08 11.23
N VAL A 405 23.53 -1.83 10.80
CA VAL A 405 23.35 -1.41 9.39
C VAL A 405 24.24 -2.24 8.47
N MET A 406 25.52 -2.39 8.82
CA MET A 406 26.47 -3.20 8.04
C MET A 406 26.06 -4.69 8.00
N ALA A 407 25.57 -5.24 9.13
CA ALA A 407 25.07 -6.60 9.20
C ALA A 407 23.84 -6.80 8.29
N MET A 408 22.87 -5.88 8.34
CA MET A 408 21.69 -5.91 7.47
C MET A 408 22.07 -5.81 5.99
N ALA A 409 23.01 -4.92 5.65
CA ALA A 409 23.49 -4.77 4.28
C ALA A 409 24.16 -6.06 3.77
N ASN A 410 25.01 -6.70 4.57
CA ASN A 410 25.66 -7.96 4.19
C ASN A 410 24.69 -9.13 4.06
N THR A 411 23.63 -9.17 4.88
CA THR A 411 22.66 -10.27 4.87
C THR A 411 21.63 -10.10 3.74
N TYR A 412 21.14 -8.89 3.54
CA TYR A 412 19.95 -8.66 2.71
C TYR A 412 20.18 -7.84 1.44
N LEU A 413 21.22 -6.99 1.39
CA LEU A 413 21.55 -6.16 0.22
C LEU A 413 22.66 -6.80 -0.61
N ARG A 414 22.41 -7.97 -1.18
CA ARG A 414 23.39 -8.71 -1.99
C ARG A 414 23.04 -8.55 -3.47
N PRO A 415 23.80 -7.74 -4.25
CA PRO A 415 23.49 -7.48 -5.66
C PRO A 415 23.39 -8.74 -6.53
N GLU A 416 24.16 -9.78 -6.19
CA GLU A 416 24.15 -11.07 -6.88
C GLU A 416 22.83 -11.85 -6.71
N ASP A 417 22.07 -11.55 -5.66
CA ASP A 417 20.77 -12.15 -5.38
C ASP A 417 19.61 -11.25 -5.84
N MET A 418 19.88 -10.11 -6.48
CA MET A 418 18.87 -9.16 -6.89
C MET A 418 18.47 -9.34 -8.34
N VAL A 419 17.16 -9.25 -8.61
CA VAL A 419 16.64 -9.02 -9.95
C VAL A 419 16.95 -7.61 -10.36
N THR A 420 17.42 -7.43 -11.58
CA THR A 420 17.52 -6.11 -12.22
C THR A 420 16.69 -6.10 -13.50
N VAL A 421 15.67 -5.25 -13.55
CA VAL A 421 14.86 -5.05 -14.76
C VAL A 421 15.11 -3.66 -15.32
N VAL A 422 15.42 -3.61 -16.60
CA VAL A 422 15.56 -2.37 -17.38
C VAL A 422 14.49 -2.35 -18.46
N ALA A 423 13.59 -1.39 -18.43
CA ALA A 423 12.66 -1.15 -19.53
C ALA A 423 13.07 0.13 -20.26
N GLY A 424 13.36 0.01 -21.57
CA GLY A 424 13.87 1.10 -22.39
C GLY A 424 15.04 0.67 -23.27
N GLY A 425 16.17 0.40 -22.68
CA GLY A 425 17.39 -0.07 -23.34
C GLY A 425 18.64 0.26 -22.52
N LYS A 426 19.75 -0.32 -22.91
CA LYS A 426 21.09 -0.06 -22.40
C LYS A 426 21.93 0.73 -23.38
#